data_1061ff3683d4b69113022b5e4dd3ad17
#
_entry.id   1061ff3683d4b69113022b5e4dd3ad17
#
_cell.length_a   1.000
_cell.length_b   1.000
_cell.length_c   1.000
_cell.angle_alpha   90.00
_cell.angle_beta   90.00
_cell.angle_gamma   90.00
#
_symmetry.space_group_name_H-M   'P 1'
#
loop_
_entity.id
_entity.type
_entity.pdbx_description
1 polymer ?
#
loop_
_entity_poly.entity_id
_entity_poly.type
_entity_poly.pdbx_seq_one_letter_code
_entity_poly.pdbx_strand_id
1 'polypeptide(L)'
;MLKRLLLLPLIATPALADTPVLTVYASTSFASEWGPGPAIETAFEAVCACDLQYRTTDLIPSLMLEGARTEADIVIGISTDETLRARQTGLFGPHNQDLSTLSLPVEWTDSTFLPFNYGDTAFIYDNTKLTTPPTDFETLAALPEDVKIVIQDPRSSGAGLALVLWVKSVYGDQAEAYWQRLAPRILTVTKGWSEAYGLFTSGEADLVMSYITSPAYHLIVEKDATKVAAIFTEGHYFTAEVVGQIAGADQPELAQSFMDFILSETFQEMIPRVNFGFPVKLDPSLMPPEFAQLSLPPKSLFYTEDEVALIRDEAIAEWQRALSQ
;
A
#
# COMPACT_ATOMS: atom_id res chain seq x y z
N MET A 1 -57.15 49.50 -32.92
CA MET A 1 -57.00 48.49 -31.86
C MET A 1 -55.58 47.96 -31.97
N LEU A 2 -54.62 48.46 -31.15
CA LEU A 2 -53.22 48.07 -31.15
C LEU A 2 -53.03 46.95 -30.12
N LYS A 3 -52.73 45.68 -30.57
CA LYS A 3 -52.38 44.58 -29.68
C LYS A 3 -50.97 44.78 -29.22
N ARG A 4 -50.76 45.07 -27.92
CA ARG A 4 -49.47 45.06 -27.28
C ARG A 4 -49.02 43.60 -27.05
N LEU A 5 -47.98 43.16 -27.71
CA LEU A 5 -47.32 41.90 -27.44
C LEU A 5 -46.44 42.07 -26.17
N LEU A 6 -46.80 41.38 -25.10
CA LEU A 6 -45.95 41.30 -23.91
C LEU A 6 -44.84 40.24 -24.21
N LEU A 7 -43.59 40.66 -24.34
CA LEU A 7 -42.44 39.76 -24.26
C LEU A 7 -42.16 39.46 -22.77
N LEU A 8 -42.41 38.24 -22.35
CA LEU A 8 -41.89 37.74 -21.07
C LEU A 8 -40.40 37.44 -21.22
N PRO A 9 -39.53 37.93 -20.30
CA PRO A 9 -38.14 37.53 -20.28
C PRO A 9 -38.05 36.05 -19.85
N LEU A 10 -37.39 35.20 -20.66
CA LEU A 10 -36.94 33.88 -20.26
C LEU A 10 -35.83 34.04 -19.23
N ILE A 11 -36.12 33.78 -17.97
CA ILE A 11 -35.11 33.67 -16.92
C ILE A 11 -34.52 32.27 -17.11
N ALA A 12 -33.31 32.19 -17.71
CA ALA A 12 -32.51 30.96 -17.70
C ALA A 12 -32.03 30.72 -16.26
N THR A 13 -32.59 29.70 -15.61
CA THR A 13 -32.04 29.15 -14.38
C THR A 13 -30.72 28.52 -14.72
N PRO A 14 -29.61 28.87 -14.03
CA PRO A 14 -28.35 28.11 -14.19
C PRO A 14 -28.66 26.65 -13.83
N ALA A 15 -28.39 25.75 -14.75
CA ALA A 15 -28.31 24.33 -14.44
C ALA A 15 -27.16 24.18 -13.43
N LEU A 16 -27.47 23.71 -12.23
CA LEU A 16 -26.44 23.22 -11.33
C LEU A 16 -25.81 22.05 -12.09
N ALA A 17 -24.54 22.21 -12.54
CA ALA A 17 -23.77 21.10 -13.06
C ALA A 17 -23.60 20.12 -11.90
N ASP A 18 -23.87 18.84 -12.14
CA ASP A 18 -23.60 17.80 -11.15
C ASP A 18 -22.09 17.84 -10.82
N THR A 19 -21.78 17.70 -9.53
CA THR A 19 -20.38 17.62 -9.09
C THR A 19 -19.71 16.42 -9.76
N PRO A 20 -18.61 16.60 -10.50
CA PRO A 20 -17.95 15.48 -11.17
C PRO A 20 -17.41 14.50 -10.14
N VAL A 21 -17.53 13.21 -10.40
CA VAL A 21 -17.10 12.13 -9.51
C VAL A 21 -15.81 11.53 -10.03
N LEU A 22 -14.78 11.46 -9.18
CA LEU A 22 -13.56 10.70 -9.44
C LEU A 22 -13.66 9.33 -8.75
N THR A 23 -13.69 8.26 -9.52
CA THR A 23 -13.76 6.89 -8.99
C THR A 23 -12.35 6.32 -8.78
N VAL A 24 -12.00 6.04 -7.53
CA VAL A 24 -10.69 5.53 -7.12
C VAL A 24 -10.82 4.10 -6.60
N TYR A 25 -10.21 3.13 -7.28
CA TYR A 25 -10.10 1.77 -6.77
C TYR A 25 -8.95 1.68 -5.77
N ALA A 26 -9.25 1.16 -4.60
CA ALA A 26 -8.29 1.01 -3.50
C ALA A 26 -8.50 -0.30 -2.75
N SER A 27 -7.50 -0.74 -1.98
CA SER A 27 -7.66 -1.85 -1.05
C SER A 27 -8.59 -1.45 0.11
N THR A 28 -9.19 -2.46 0.76
CA THR A 28 -10.01 -2.23 1.96
C THR A 28 -9.24 -1.51 3.07
N SER A 29 -7.96 -1.88 3.26
CA SER A 29 -7.10 -1.22 4.27
C SER A 29 -6.86 0.25 3.97
N PHE A 30 -6.63 0.59 2.68
CA PHE A 30 -6.38 1.98 2.26
C PHE A 30 -7.58 2.89 2.49
N ALA A 31 -8.78 2.43 2.11
CA ALA A 31 -10.02 3.22 2.19
C ALA A 31 -10.78 3.06 3.52
N SER A 32 -10.26 2.30 4.49
CA SER A 32 -10.85 2.18 5.82
C SER A 32 -10.74 3.48 6.62
N GLU A 33 -11.51 3.60 7.71
CA GLU A 33 -11.41 4.74 8.63
C GLU A 33 -10.00 4.89 9.27
N TRP A 34 -9.22 3.81 9.32
CA TRP A 34 -7.85 3.76 9.84
C TRP A 34 -6.79 3.92 8.75
N GLY A 35 -7.21 3.88 7.49
CA GLY A 35 -6.33 4.03 6.34
C GLY A 35 -6.16 5.50 5.93
N PRO A 36 -5.28 5.77 4.96
CA PRO A 36 -5.02 7.13 4.48
C PRO A 36 -6.16 7.71 3.63
N GLY A 37 -7.05 6.86 3.10
CA GLY A 37 -8.09 7.24 2.14
C GLY A 37 -8.95 8.43 2.57
N PRO A 38 -9.60 8.42 3.76
CA PRO A 38 -10.46 9.53 4.17
C PRO A 38 -9.75 10.88 4.28
N ALA A 39 -8.48 10.89 4.69
CA ALA A 39 -7.70 12.12 4.76
C ALA A 39 -7.30 12.63 3.37
N ILE A 40 -6.94 11.71 2.45
CA ILE A 40 -6.62 12.01 1.06
C ILE A 40 -7.87 12.56 0.32
N GLU A 41 -9.04 11.92 0.49
CA GLU A 41 -10.32 12.38 -0.04
C GLU A 41 -10.59 13.83 0.38
N THR A 42 -10.60 14.08 1.69
CA THR A 42 -10.82 15.43 2.23
C THR A 42 -9.87 16.46 1.65
N ALA A 43 -8.56 16.13 1.53
CA ALA A 43 -7.56 17.06 1.05
C ALA A 43 -7.65 17.31 -0.46
N PHE A 44 -7.99 16.28 -1.25
CA PHE A 44 -8.15 16.43 -2.69
C PHE A 44 -9.44 17.17 -3.05
N GLU A 45 -10.56 16.86 -2.41
CA GLU A 45 -11.83 17.55 -2.62
C GLU A 45 -11.77 19.04 -2.30
N ALA A 46 -10.94 19.44 -1.37
CA ALA A 46 -10.70 20.85 -1.06
C ALA A 46 -10.10 21.64 -2.24
N VAL A 47 -9.50 20.96 -3.23
CA VAL A 47 -8.81 21.61 -4.36
C VAL A 47 -9.39 21.26 -5.73
N CYS A 48 -10.11 20.14 -5.89
CA CYS A 48 -10.59 19.67 -7.19
C CYS A 48 -11.99 20.16 -7.58
N ALA A 49 -12.81 20.63 -6.64
CA ALA A 49 -14.24 20.89 -6.82
C ALA A 49 -14.97 19.63 -7.39
N CYS A 50 -14.61 18.46 -6.90
CA CYS A 50 -15.13 17.14 -7.29
C CYS A 50 -15.57 16.34 -6.06
N ASP A 51 -16.17 15.18 -6.28
CA ASP A 51 -16.50 14.14 -5.29
C ASP A 51 -15.57 12.94 -5.56
N LEU A 52 -14.66 12.62 -4.63
CA LEU A 52 -13.78 11.48 -4.74
C LEU A 52 -14.46 10.28 -4.07
N GLN A 53 -14.68 9.21 -4.84
CA GLN A 53 -15.33 8.01 -4.34
C GLN A 53 -14.40 6.81 -4.39
N TYR A 54 -14.10 6.21 -3.21
CA TYR A 54 -13.39 4.94 -3.16
C TYR A 54 -14.30 3.76 -3.45
N ARG A 55 -13.81 2.85 -4.31
CA ARG A 55 -14.32 1.49 -4.44
C ARG A 55 -13.29 0.50 -3.93
N THR A 56 -13.62 -0.18 -2.84
CA THR A 56 -12.74 -1.19 -2.26
C THR A 56 -12.87 -2.51 -3.00
N THR A 57 -11.74 -3.01 -3.49
CA THR A 57 -11.70 -4.24 -4.29
C THR A 57 -10.33 -4.94 -4.18
N ASP A 58 -10.28 -6.19 -4.61
CA ASP A 58 -9.01 -6.89 -4.90
C ASP A 58 -8.50 -6.34 -6.24
N LEU A 59 -7.59 -5.35 -6.19
CA LEU A 59 -7.27 -4.44 -7.30
C LEU A 59 -7.04 -5.13 -8.65
N ILE A 60 -5.99 -5.93 -8.76
CA ILE A 60 -5.61 -6.53 -10.04
C ILE A 60 -6.63 -7.59 -10.53
N PRO A 61 -7.12 -8.51 -9.69
CA PRO A 61 -8.17 -9.44 -10.09
C PRO A 61 -9.44 -8.75 -10.62
N SER A 62 -9.87 -7.66 -9.98
CA SER A 62 -11.05 -6.90 -10.41
C SER A 62 -10.82 -6.25 -11.77
N LEU A 63 -9.69 -5.58 -11.97
CA LEU A 63 -9.32 -4.97 -13.24
C LEU A 63 -9.24 -6.00 -14.38
N MET A 64 -8.68 -7.18 -14.11
CA MET A 64 -8.63 -8.27 -15.09
C MET A 64 -10.03 -8.79 -15.46
N LEU A 65 -10.95 -8.84 -14.51
CA LEU A 65 -12.34 -9.27 -14.74
C LEU A 65 -13.16 -8.24 -15.51
N GLU A 66 -13.01 -6.97 -15.16
CA GLU A 66 -13.77 -5.85 -15.75
C GLU A 66 -13.23 -5.47 -17.13
N GLY A 67 -11.90 -5.51 -17.31
CA GLY A 67 -11.24 -5.09 -18.53
C GLY A 67 -11.61 -3.63 -18.89
N ALA A 68 -11.86 -3.37 -20.16
CA ALA A 68 -12.24 -2.02 -20.65
C ALA A 68 -13.61 -1.50 -20.13
N ARG A 69 -14.30 -2.27 -19.27
CA ARG A 69 -15.54 -1.85 -18.62
C ARG A 69 -15.34 -1.38 -17.20
N THR A 70 -14.09 -1.31 -16.76
CA THR A 70 -13.78 -0.79 -15.41
C THR A 70 -14.35 0.62 -15.26
N GLU A 71 -14.88 0.91 -14.08
CA GLU A 71 -15.36 2.23 -13.71
C GLU A 71 -14.30 3.05 -12.96
N ALA A 72 -13.09 2.48 -12.81
CA ALA A 72 -11.99 3.19 -12.19
C ALA A 72 -11.47 4.33 -13.10
N ASP A 73 -11.25 5.49 -12.54
CA ASP A 73 -10.41 6.54 -13.11
C ASP A 73 -8.96 6.41 -12.62
N ILE A 74 -8.82 6.03 -11.35
CA ILE A 74 -7.53 5.86 -10.64
C ILE A 74 -7.53 4.51 -9.91
N VAL A 75 -6.34 3.91 -9.82
CA VAL A 75 -6.09 2.76 -8.95
C VAL A 75 -4.91 3.09 -8.05
N ILE A 76 -5.12 3.05 -6.73
CA ILE A 76 -4.11 3.42 -5.72
C ILE A 76 -3.83 2.28 -4.75
N GLY A 77 -2.56 2.15 -4.30
CA GLY A 77 -2.15 1.13 -3.35
C GLY A 77 -1.79 -0.21 -4.01
N ILE A 78 -1.38 -0.18 -5.28
CA ILE A 78 -0.74 -1.33 -5.94
C ILE A 78 0.67 -1.45 -5.37
N SER A 79 1.10 -2.67 -4.98
CA SER A 79 2.49 -2.94 -4.62
C SER A 79 3.38 -2.98 -5.86
N THR A 80 4.64 -2.56 -5.73
CA THR A 80 5.66 -2.72 -6.79
C THR A 80 5.76 -4.14 -7.33
N ASP A 81 5.49 -5.13 -6.50
CA ASP A 81 5.52 -6.54 -6.88
C ASP A 81 4.33 -6.98 -7.78
N GLU A 82 3.36 -6.10 -7.99
CA GLU A 82 2.19 -6.36 -8.83
C GLU A 82 2.11 -5.46 -10.07
N THR A 83 3.07 -4.55 -10.26
CA THR A 83 3.04 -3.57 -11.36
C THR A 83 3.04 -4.25 -12.73
N LEU A 84 3.80 -5.32 -12.95
CA LEU A 84 3.76 -6.04 -14.23
C LEU A 84 2.38 -6.64 -14.52
N ARG A 85 1.73 -7.24 -13.53
CA ARG A 85 0.38 -7.79 -13.68
C ARG A 85 -0.65 -6.69 -13.96
N ALA A 86 -0.51 -5.55 -13.28
CA ALA A 86 -1.31 -4.37 -13.55
C ALA A 86 -1.12 -3.87 -14.98
N ARG A 87 0.12 -3.75 -15.44
CA ARG A 87 0.49 -3.36 -16.81
C ARG A 87 -0.07 -4.31 -17.86
N GLN A 88 -0.05 -5.63 -17.60
CA GLN A 88 -0.60 -6.66 -18.49
C GLN A 88 -2.11 -6.56 -18.69
N THR A 89 -2.85 -5.85 -17.84
CA THR A 89 -4.27 -5.55 -18.09
C THR A 89 -4.48 -4.65 -19.30
N GLY A 90 -3.46 -3.86 -19.70
CA GLY A 90 -3.54 -2.90 -20.79
C GLY A 90 -4.42 -1.68 -20.50
N LEU A 91 -4.82 -1.46 -19.23
CA LEU A 91 -5.77 -0.41 -18.85
C LEU A 91 -5.10 0.90 -18.46
N PHE A 92 -3.85 0.88 -18.01
CA PHE A 92 -3.17 2.03 -17.43
C PHE A 92 -2.55 2.94 -18.50
N GLY A 93 -2.65 4.25 -18.27
CA GLY A 93 -2.01 5.29 -19.04
C GLY A 93 -0.76 5.86 -18.36
N PRO A 94 0.00 6.74 -19.04
CA PRO A 94 1.16 7.40 -18.46
C PRO A 94 0.73 8.40 -17.38
N HIS A 95 1.50 8.49 -16.27
CA HIS A 95 1.20 9.41 -15.17
C HIS A 95 1.61 10.87 -15.45
N ASN A 96 2.46 11.14 -16.45
CA ASN A 96 2.93 12.47 -16.88
C ASN A 96 3.62 13.31 -15.79
N GLN A 97 4.19 12.68 -14.76
CA GLN A 97 4.86 13.37 -13.64
C GLN A 97 6.37 13.46 -13.86
N ASP A 98 6.99 14.51 -13.31
CA ASP A 98 8.44 14.65 -13.26
C ASP A 98 9.03 13.82 -12.11
N LEU A 99 9.69 12.73 -12.47
CA LEU A 99 10.30 11.78 -11.52
C LEU A 99 11.63 12.26 -10.96
N SER A 100 12.24 13.32 -11.52
CA SER A 100 13.54 13.85 -11.05
C SER A 100 13.51 14.43 -9.63
N THR A 101 12.30 14.67 -9.12
CA THR A 101 12.07 15.22 -7.77
C THR A 101 11.86 14.15 -6.70
N LEU A 102 11.84 12.87 -7.08
CA LEU A 102 11.62 11.76 -6.15
C LEU A 102 12.87 11.49 -5.31
N SER A 103 12.63 11.11 -4.05
CA SER A 103 13.65 10.69 -3.10
C SER A 103 13.34 9.27 -2.63
N LEU A 104 13.80 8.28 -3.38
CA LEU A 104 13.65 6.85 -3.12
C LEU A 104 15.04 6.21 -2.95
N PRO A 105 15.16 5.12 -2.18
CA PRO A 105 16.40 4.37 -2.09
C PRO A 105 16.76 3.59 -3.36
N VAL A 106 15.85 3.53 -4.33
CA VAL A 106 16.00 2.89 -5.64
C VAL A 106 15.69 3.90 -6.74
N GLU A 107 16.32 3.76 -7.90
CA GLU A 107 16.00 4.58 -9.07
C GLU A 107 14.59 4.23 -9.58
N TRP A 108 13.76 5.25 -9.83
CA TRP A 108 12.41 5.08 -10.33
C TRP A 108 12.27 5.70 -11.72
N THR A 109 11.97 4.87 -12.71
CA THR A 109 11.85 5.28 -14.13
C THR A 109 10.53 4.88 -14.77
N ASP A 110 9.62 4.29 -14.01
CA ASP A 110 8.31 3.86 -14.51
C ASP A 110 7.46 5.08 -14.92
N SER A 111 7.01 5.11 -16.17
CA SER A 111 6.17 6.19 -16.68
C SER A 111 4.66 5.94 -16.51
N THR A 112 4.26 4.78 -16.02
CA THR A 112 2.87 4.36 -15.85
C THR A 112 2.45 4.41 -14.39
N PHE A 113 3.27 3.84 -13.51
CA PHE A 113 2.99 3.75 -12.08
C PHE A 113 3.84 4.75 -11.31
N LEU A 114 3.16 5.63 -10.57
CA LEU A 114 3.79 6.67 -9.76
C LEU A 114 3.88 6.21 -8.30
N PRO A 115 5.06 6.13 -7.68
CA PRO A 115 5.16 5.81 -6.27
C PRO A 115 4.68 6.97 -5.42
N PHE A 116 4.03 6.68 -4.30
CA PHE A 116 3.58 7.72 -3.37
C PHE A 116 4.08 7.52 -1.94
N ASN A 117 4.42 6.29 -1.57
CA ASN A 117 5.13 5.94 -0.35
C ASN A 117 6.03 4.72 -0.56
N TYR A 118 6.88 4.45 0.42
CA TYR A 118 7.69 3.23 0.44
C TYR A 118 8.02 2.80 1.87
N GLY A 119 8.48 1.56 2.00
CA GLY A 119 8.98 0.99 3.24
C GLY A 119 9.62 -0.36 3.01
N ASP A 120 10.28 -0.89 4.04
CA ASP A 120 10.77 -2.25 4.05
C ASP A 120 9.86 -3.10 4.94
N THR A 121 9.64 -4.35 4.57
CA THR A 121 8.83 -5.30 5.35
C THR A 121 9.52 -5.63 6.68
N ALA A 122 8.75 -5.85 7.74
CA ALA A 122 9.29 -6.28 9.02
C ALA A 122 8.22 -7.00 9.86
N PHE A 123 8.66 -7.83 10.80
CA PHE A 123 7.79 -8.30 11.86
C PHE A 123 7.76 -7.27 12.99
N ILE A 124 6.55 -6.87 13.40
CA ILE A 124 6.33 -5.95 14.51
C ILE A 124 5.99 -6.77 15.75
N TYR A 125 6.53 -6.38 16.90
CA TYR A 125 6.32 -7.03 18.19
C TYR A 125 6.26 -6.01 19.34
N ASP A 126 5.77 -6.46 20.49
CA ASP A 126 5.79 -5.69 21.75
C ASP A 126 7.05 -6.06 22.54
N ASN A 127 7.98 -5.11 22.71
CA ASN A 127 9.26 -5.33 23.39
C ASN A 127 9.14 -5.56 24.90
N THR A 128 7.96 -5.31 25.49
CA THR A 128 7.66 -5.63 26.88
C THR A 128 7.23 -7.09 27.05
N LYS A 129 6.75 -7.73 25.99
CA LYS A 129 6.29 -9.13 25.96
C LYS A 129 7.38 -10.05 25.39
N LEU A 130 7.94 -9.72 24.25
CA LEU A 130 9.00 -10.48 23.60
C LEU A 130 10.36 -9.79 23.83
N THR A 131 11.04 -10.16 24.90
CA THR A 131 12.33 -9.55 25.31
C THR A 131 13.53 -10.02 24.50
N THR A 132 13.40 -11.09 23.76
CA THR A 132 14.42 -11.63 22.83
C THR A 132 13.79 -11.76 21.45
N PRO A 133 13.75 -10.65 20.67
CA PRO A 133 13.16 -10.68 19.33
C PRO A 133 14.03 -11.47 18.35
N PRO A 134 13.44 -11.98 17.26
CA PRO A 134 14.21 -12.57 16.18
C PRO A 134 15.05 -11.50 15.47
N THR A 135 16.29 -11.87 15.10
CA THR A 135 17.25 -11.02 14.39
C THR A 135 17.53 -11.48 12.97
N ASP A 136 16.92 -12.57 12.57
CA ASP A 136 17.01 -13.20 11.27
C ASP A 136 15.87 -14.22 11.10
N PHE A 137 15.71 -14.77 9.90
CA PHE A 137 14.69 -15.77 9.63
C PHE A 137 14.90 -17.10 10.39
N GLU A 138 16.17 -17.48 10.66
CA GLU A 138 16.44 -18.69 11.42
C GLU A 138 15.97 -18.57 12.87
N THR A 139 16.27 -17.43 13.51
CA THR A 139 15.81 -17.15 14.87
C THR A 139 14.29 -16.95 14.94
N LEU A 140 13.65 -16.41 13.87
CA LEU A 140 12.20 -16.34 13.76
C LEU A 140 11.58 -17.75 13.76
N ALA A 141 12.10 -18.67 12.94
CA ALA A 141 11.66 -20.05 12.88
C ALA A 141 12.00 -20.86 14.14
N ALA A 142 12.96 -20.43 14.93
CA ALA A 142 13.39 -21.06 16.19
C ALA A 142 12.66 -20.52 17.44
N LEU A 143 11.77 -19.52 17.30
CA LEU A 143 10.96 -19.05 18.42
C LEU A 143 10.15 -20.19 19.05
N PRO A 144 9.83 -20.14 20.33
CA PRO A 144 8.93 -21.11 20.98
C PRO A 144 7.60 -21.24 20.23
N GLU A 145 7.00 -22.44 20.22
CA GLU A 145 5.75 -22.68 19.48
C GLU A 145 4.52 -22.00 20.07
N ASP A 146 4.61 -21.51 21.32
CA ASP A 146 3.60 -20.69 21.97
C ASP A 146 3.65 -19.22 21.54
N VAL A 147 4.75 -18.79 20.91
CA VAL A 147 4.85 -17.47 20.28
C VAL A 147 4.07 -17.47 18.97
N LYS A 148 3.07 -16.61 18.85
CA LYS A 148 2.11 -16.59 17.75
C LYS A 148 2.44 -15.49 16.75
N ILE A 149 2.56 -15.91 15.48
CA ILE A 149 2.84 -15.01 14.34
C ILE A 149 1.59 -14.95 13.48
N VAL A 150 1.18 -13.75 13.09
CA VAL A 150 0.14 -13.53 12.09
C VAL A 150 0.74 -12.96 10.81
N ILE A 151 0.36 -13.55 9.68
CA ILE A 151 0.78 -13.14 8.33
C ILE A 151 -0.43 -12.96 7.42
N GLN A 152 -0.23 -12.40 6.24
CA GLN A 152 -1.28 -12.20 5.25
C GLN A 152 -1.15 -13.18 4.07
N ASP A 153 -2.28 -13.44 3.41
CA ASP A 153 -2.33 -14.27 2.21
C ASP A 153 -1.66 -13.55 1.02
N PRO A 154 -0.61 -14.11 0.42
CA PRO A 154 0.12 -13.49 -0.70
C PRO A 154 -0.72 -13.36 -1.98
N ARG A 155 -1.88 -13.98 -2.04
CA ARG A 155 -2.79 -13.94 -3.20
C ARG A 155 -3.74 -12.75 -3.16
N SER A 156 -3.96 -12.17 -1.98
CA SER A 156 -4.92 -11.07 -1.75
C SER A 156 -4.31 -9.86 -1.05
N SER A 157 -3.05 -9.94 -0.59
CA SER A 157 -2.37 -8.88 0.15
C SER A 157 -0.97 -8.63 -0.41
N GLY A 158 -0.67 -7.37 -0.75
CA GLY A 158 0.68 -6.96 -1.14
C GLY A 158 1.72 -7.22 -0.04
N ALA A 159 1.37 -7.00 1.24
CA ALA A 159 2.23 -7.32 2.36
C ALA A 159 2.51 -8.84 2.46
N GLY A 160 1.50 -9.68 2.21
CA GLY A 160 1.67 -11.13 2.16
C GLY A 160 2.57 -11.56 1.01
N LEU A 161 2.42 -10.95 -0.18
CA LEU A 161 3.29 -11.20 -1.32
C LEU A 161 4.73 -10.76 -1.02
N ALA A 162 4.93 -9.57 -0.46
CA ALA A 162 6.23 -9.07 -0.07
C ALA A 162 6.95 -10.01 0.92
N LEU A 163 6.24 -10.59 1.90
CA LEU A 163 6.80 -11.58 2.81
C LEU A 163 7.26 -12.85 2.07
N VAL A 164 6.46 -13.35 1.14
CA VAL A 164 6.82 -14.55 0.36
C VAL A 164 8.05 -14.27 -0.51
N LEU A 165 8.13 -13.12 -1.14
CA LEU A 165 9.29 -12.69 -1.92
C LEU A 165 10.52 -12.44 -1.03
N TRP A 166 10.33 -11.89 0.17
CA TRP A 166 11.41 -11.72 1.14
C TRP A 166 12.03 -13.07 1.54
N VAL A 167 11.20 -14.05 1.91
CA VAL A 167 11.69 -15.42 2.18
C VAL A 167 12.39 -16.00 0.96
N LYS A 168 11.81 -15.83 -0.24
CA LYS A 168 12.42 -16.32 -1.49
C LYS A 168 13.77 -15.66 -1.79
N SER A 169 13.93 -14.38 -1.48
CA SER A 169 15.19 -13.64 -1.68
C SER A 169 16.33 -14.12 -0.77
N VAL A 170 16.01 -14.68 0.39
CA VAL A 170 16.98 -15.20 1.35
C VAL A 170 17.27 -16.68 1.12
N TYR A 171 16.24 -17.48 0.85
CA TYR A 171 16.36 -18.95 0.82
C TYR A 171 16.38 -19.56 -0.59
N GLY A 172 16.02 -18.80 -1.63
CA GLY A 172 15.96 -19.34 -2.99
C GLY A 172 15.12 -20.62 -3.07
N ASP A 173 15.73 -21.70 -3.55
CA ASP A 173 15.08 -23.02 -3.68
C ASP A 173 14.81 -23.72 -2.34
N GLN A 174 15.29 -23.18 -1.22
CA GLN A 174 15.02 -23.71 0.13
C GLN A 174 13.85 -22.99 0.81
N ALA A 175 13.13 -22.12 0.12
CA ALA A 175 12.03 -21.33 0.69
C ALA A 175 10.90 -22.21 1.24
N GLU A 176 10.51 -23.28 0.52
CA GLU A 176 9.48 -24.23 1.01
C GLU A 176 9.89 -24.91 2.33
N ALA A 177 11.15 -25.36 2.42
CA ALA A 177 11.65 -25.98 3.64
C ALA A 177 11.72 -25.00 4.81
N TYR A 178 11.98 -23.71 4.55
CA TYR A 178 11.90 -22.65 5.55
C TYR A 178 10.44 -22.46 6.03
N TRP A 179 9.47 -22.36 5.11
CA TRP A 179 8.06 -22.24 5.45
C TRP A 179 7.54 -23.38 6.31
N GLN A 180 7.96 -24.63 6.03
CA GLN A 180 7.61 -25.78 6.85
C GLN A 180 8.11 -25.65 8.30
N ARG A 181 9.28 -25.05 8.51
CA ARG A 181 9.84 -24.79 9.86
C ARG A 181 9.12 -23.65 10.58
N LEU A 182 8.66 -22.63 9.85
CA LEU A 182 7.94 -21.49 10.43
C LEU A 182 6.46 -21.84 10.73
N ALA A 183 5.84 -22.71 9.95
CA ALA A 183 4.42 -23.03 9.98
C ALA A 183 3.85 -23.29 11.39
N PRO A 184 4.52 -24.02 12.32
CA PRO A 184 3.99 -24.25 13.67
C PRO A 184 3.75 -22.98 14.50
N ARG A 185 4.36 -21.84 14.14
CA ARG A 185 4.25 -20.56 14.84
C ARG A 185 3.24 -19.63 14.20
N ILE A 186 2.77 -19.95 12.99
CA ILE A 186 1.76 -19.16 12.28
C ILE A 186 0.40 -19.44 12.92
N LEU A 187 -0.12 -18.43 13.65
CA LEU A 187 -1.43 -18.49 14.26
C LEU A 187 -2.53 -18.58 13.21
N THR A 188 -2.45 -17.72 12.22
CA THR A 188 -3.40 -17.65 11.11
C THR A 188 -2.83 -16.84 9.93
N VAL A 189 -3.47 -17.02 8.78
CA VAL A 189 -3.25 -16.25 7.56
C VAL A 189 -4.51 -15.42 7.30
N THR A 190 -4.41 -14.11 7.35
CA THR A 190 -5.55 -13.20 7.12
C THR A 190 -5.66 -12.82 5.64
N LYS A 191 -6.84 -12.36 5.22
CA LYS A 191 -7.04 -11.87 3.85
C LYS A 191 -6.23 -10.60 3.58
N GLY A 192 -6.15 -9.69 4.56
CA GLY A 192 -5.53 -8.37 4.41
C GLY A 192 -4.72 -7.94 5.63
N TRP A 193 -4.04 -6.81 5.46
CA TRP A 193 -3.16 -6.24 6.47
C TRP A 193 -3.90 -5.79 7.74
N SER A 194 -5.04 -5.10 7.60
CA SER A 194 -5.80 -4.57 8.75
C SER A 194 -6.26 -5.67 9.72
N GLU A 195 -6.69 -6.81 9.19
CA GLU A 195 -7.11 -7.97 9.99
C GLU A 195 -5.92 -8.54 10.78
N ALA A 196 -4.76 -8.70 10.12
CA ALA A 196 -3.54 -9.19 10.76
C ALA A 196 -3.08 -8.24 11.86
N TYR A 197 -3.03 -6.95 11.56
CA TYR A 197 -2.60 -5.94 12.52
C TYR A 197 -3.56 -5.84 13.72
N GLY A 198 -4.86 -6.00 13.48
CA GLY A 198 -5.90 -6.07 14.53
C GLY A 198 -5.66 -7.23 15.52
N LEU A 199 -5.28 -8.42 15.05
CA LEU A 199 -4.93 -9.56 15.91
C LEU A 199 -3.68 -9.29 16.77
N PHE A 200 -2.72 -8.56 16.24
CA PHE A 200 -1.55 -8.14 17.00
C PHE A 200 -1.90 -7.10 18.08
N THR A 201 -2.66 -6.05 17.71
CA THR A 201 -3.02 -4.97 18.65
C THR A 201 -4.00 -5.45 19.73
N SER A 202 -4.86 -6.44 19.44
CA SER A 202 -5.71 -7.10 20.43
C SER A 202 -4.94 -8.03 21.37
N GLY A 203 -3.69 -8.36 21.04
CA GLY A 203 -2.84 -9.27 21.81
C GLY A 203 -3.09 -10.76 21.55
N GLU A 204 -3.79 -11.10 20.47
CA GLU A 204 -3.99 -12.50 20.04
C GLU A 204 -2.75 -13.06 19.32
N ALA A 205 -1.93 -12.19 18.72
CA ALA A 205 -0.65 -12.53 18.14
C ALA A 205 0.49 -11.75 18.79
N ASP A 206 1.67 -12.38 18.91
CA ASP A 206 2.87 -11.78 19.48
C ASP A 206 3.69 -11.02 18.43
N LEU A 207 3.65 -11.49 17.18
CA LEU A 207 4.29 -10.84 16.03
C LEU A 207 3.29 -10.73 14.87
N VAL A 208 3.39 -9.63 14.15
CA VAL A 208 2.65 -9.40 12.91
C VAL A 208 3.60 -9.02 11.78
N MET A 209 3.38 -9.60 10.59
CA MET A 209 4.06 -9.14 9.39
C MET A 209 3.51 -7.76 8.99
N SER A 210 4.39 -6.78 8.87
CA SER A 210 4.08 -5.39 8.52
C SER A 210 5.32 -4.69 7.91
N TYR A 211 5.56 -3.43 8.30
CA TYR A 211 6.65 -2.60 7.77
C TYR A 211 7.48 -1.99 8.90
N ILE A 212 8.75 -1.70 8.63
CA ILE A 212 9.66 -1.03 9.60
C ILE A 212 9.11 0.31 10.08
N THR A 213 8.21 0.91 9.33
CA THR A 213 7.56 2.18 9.65
C THR A 213 6.33 2.05 10.53
N SER A 214 5.76 0.85 10.69
CA SER A 214 4.54 0.63 11.49
C SER A 214 4.64 1.12 12.94
N PRO A 215 5.81 1.07 13.63
CA PRO A 215 5.95 1.67 14.95
C PRO A 215 5.67 3.18 15.00
N ALA A 216 5.76 3.90 13.87
CA ALA A 216 5.44 5.32 13.82
C ALA A 216 3.97 5.61 14.20
N TYR A 217 3.03 4.72 13.80
CA TYR A 217 1.64 4.82 14.24
C TYR A 217 1.52 4.85 15.78
N HIS A 218 2.13 3.88 16.44
CA HIS A 218 2.08 3.79 17.91
C HIS A 218 2.76 4.99 18.59
N LEU A 219 3.91 5.44 18.05
CA LEU A 219 4.61 6.62 18.56
C LEU A 219 3.80 7.91 18.37
N ILE A 220 3.19 8.12 17.19
CA ILE A 220 2.49 9.35 16.84
C ILE A 220 1.09 9.40 17.44
N VAL A 221 0.32 8.31 17.30
CA VAL A 221 -1.11 8.30 17.67
C VAL A 221 -1.32 7.85 19.11
N GLU A 222 -0.72 6.71 19.49
CA GLU A 222 -0.95 6.09 20.80
C GLU A 222 0.03 6.58 21.88
N LYS A 223 1.13 7.28 21.47
CA LYS A 223 2.22 7.66 22.38
C LYS A 223 2.86 6.45 23.07
N ASP A 224 2.87 5.32 22.37
CA ASP A 224 3.41 4.05 22.83
C ASP A 224 4.71 3.70 22.06
N ALA A 225 5.80 3.53 22.77
CA ALA A 225 7.10 3.14 22.24
C ALA A 225 7.40 1.64 22.41
N THR A 226 6.43 0.85 22.82
CA THR A 226 6.63 -0.59 23.07
C THR A 226 6.51 -1.44 21.81
N LYS A 227 5.84 -0.93 20.77
CA LYS A 227 5.70 -1.62 19.50
C LYS A 227 6.87 -1.25 18.60
N VAL A 228 7.69 -2.24 18.25
CA VAL A 228 8.94 -2.05 17.52
C VAL A 228 9.10 -3.08 16.40
N ALA A 229 9.94 -2.77 15.43
CA ALA A 229 10.26 -3.68 14.33
C ALA A 229 11.42 -4.60 14.72
N ALA A 230 11.30 -5.89 14.43
CA ALA A 230 12.41 -6.84 14.47
C ALA A 230 13.32 -6.61 13.25
N ILE A 231 14.58 -6.27 13.49
CA ILE A 231 15.55 -5.96 12.43
C ILE A 231 16.38 -7.19 12.11
N PHE A 232 16.28 -7.63 10.86
CA PHE A 232 16.95 -8.85 10.37
C PHE A 232 18.29 -8.56 9.71
N THR A 233 19.25 -9.37 10.03
CA THR A 233 20.66 -9.24 9.53
C THR A 233 20.78 -9.52 8.03
N GLU A 234 19.88 -10.33 7.46
CA GLU A 234 19.82 -10.62 6.02
C GLU A 234 19.36 -9.40 5.19
N GLY A 235 18.81 -8.37 5.84
CA GLY A 235 18.14 -7.25 5.21
C GLY A 235 16.63 -7.43 5.18
N HIS A 236 15.94 -6.40 4.72
CA HIS A 236 14.48 -6.34 4.65
C HIS A 236 14.03 -6.15 3.21
N TYR A 237 12.85 -6.65 2.88
CA TYR A 237 12.33 -6.57 1.53
C TYR A 237 11.65 -5.21 1.32
N PHE A 238 12.19 -4.45 0.36
CA PHE A 238 11.68 -3.14 -0.02
C PHE A 238 10.43 -3.27 -0.87
N THR A 239 9.44 -2.44 -0.58
CA THR A 239 8.25 -2.22 -1.42
C THR A 239 7.92 -0.74 -1.48
N ALA A 240 7.36 -0.31 -2.61
CA ALA A 240 6.65 0.95 -2.70
C ALA A 240 5.19 0.69 -3.07
N GLU A 241 4.29 1.54 -2.59
CA GLU A 241 2.93 1.57 -3.09
C GLU A 241 2.84 2.61 -4.21
N VAL A 242 2.18 2.22 -5.28
CA VAL A 242 2.04 3.05 -6.45
C VAL A 242 0.59 3.36 -6.77
N VAL A 243 0.40 4.42 -7.53
CA VAL A 243 -0.86 4.84 -8.12
C VAL A 243 -0.74 4.85 -9.63
N GLY A 244 -1.80 4.44 -10.32
CA GLY A 244 -1.89 4.52 -11.78
C GLY A 244 -3.23 5.10 -12.22
N GLN A 245 -3.23 5.88 -13.30
CA GLN A 245 -4.46 6.36 -13.92
C GLN A 245 -4.90 5.43 -15.05
N ILE A 246 -6.21 5.28 -15.24
CA ILE A 246 -6.78 4.46 -16.31
C ILE A 246 -6.78 5.28 -17.60
N ALA A 247 -6.27 4.69 -18.68
CA ALA A 247 -6.15 5.38 -20.00
C ALA A 247 -7.51 5.74 -20.61
N GLY A 248 -8.57 5.01 -20.25
CA GLY A 248 -9.95 5.24 -20.69
C GLY A 248 -10.84 5.81 -19.59
N ALA A 249 -10.27 6.52 -18.60
CA ALA A 249 -11.00 7.13 -17.50
C ALA A 249 -12.18 7.99 -17.97
N ASP A 250 -13.31 7.94 -17.26
CA ASP A 250 -14.45 8.78 -17.54
C ASP A 250 -14.19 10.25 -17.18
N GLN A 251 -13.24 10.49 -16.24
CA GLN A 251 -12.83 11.80 -15.75
C GLN A 251 -11.33 12.04 -15.97
N PRO A 252 -10.80 12.08 -17.22
CA PRO A 252 -9.37 12.08 -17.50
C PRO A 252 -8.65 13.33 -16.95
N GLU A 253 -9.33 14.50 -16.92
CA GLU A 253 -8.74 15.73 -16.37
C GLU A 253 -8.65 15.68 -14.85
N LEU A 254 -9.65 15.10 -14.17
CA LEU A 254 -9.60 14.89 -12.73
C LEU A 254 -8.59 13.81 -12.35
N ALA A 255 -8.50 12.73 -13.14
CA ALA A 255 -7.48 11.70 -12.95
C ALA A 255 -6.07 12.30 -13.02
N GLN A 256 -5.79 13.14 -14.04
CA GLN A 256 -4.50 13.83 -14.13
C GLN A 256 -4.28 14.80 -12.94
N SER A 257 -5.31 15.55 -12.54
CA SER A 257 -5.21 16.42 -11.35
C SER A 257 -4.93 15.63 -10.08
N PHE A 258 -5.46 14.41 -9.94
CA PHE A 258 -5.13 13.54 -8.83
C PHE A 258 -3.69 13.05 -8.88
N MET A 259 -3.17 12.71 -10.08
CA MET A 259 -1.76 12.35 -10.25
C MET A 259 -0.82 13.52 -9.89
N ASP A 260 -1.20 14.75 -10.26
CA ASP A 260 -0.45 15.96 -9.86
C ASP A 260 -0.48 16.18 -8.34
N PHE A 261 -1.64 15.92 -7.71
CA PHE A 261 -1.82 16.04 -6.26
C PHE A 261 -0.95 15.05 -5.48
N ILE A 262 -0.72 13.83 -5.98
CA ILE A 262 0.12 12.80 -5.36
C ILE A 262 1.54 13.32 -5.04
N LEU A 263 2.14 14.13 -5.90
CA LEU A 263 3.48 14.71 -5.67
C LEU A 263 3.46 16.11 -5.06
N SER A 264 2.28 16.60 -4.65
CA SER A 264 2.19 17.88 -3.93
C SER A 264 2.76 17.77 -2.51
N GLU A 265 3.20 18.90 -1.97
CA GLU A 265 3.66 18.98 -0.57
C GLU A 265 2.53 18.54 0.40
N THR A 266 1.30 19.00 0.16
CA THR A 266 0.12 18.63 0.97
C THR A 266 -0.06 17.12 1.06
N PHE A 267 -0.02 16.41 -0.07
CA PHE A 267 -0.15 14.94 -0.06
C PHE A 267 1.04 14.28 0.63
N GLN A 268 2.25 14.68 0.29
CA GLN A 268 3.45 14.03 0.79
C GLN A 268 3.70 14.29 2.28
N GLU A 269 3.26 15.42 2.85
CA GLU A 269 3.25 15.66 4.29
C GLU A 269 2.24 14.78 5.05
N MET A 270 1.15 14.37 4.38
CA MET A 270 0.14 13.50 4.98
C MET A 270 0.66 12.07 5.13
N ILE A 271 1.43 11.56 4.17
CA ILE A 271 1.86 10.18 4.12
C ILE A 271 2.47 9.66 5.43
N PRO A 272 3.47 10.31 6.05
CA PRO A 272 4.04 9.81 7.30
C PRO A 272 3.10 9.93 8.51
N ARG A 273 1.94 10.61 8.36
CA ARG A 273 0.99 10.86 9.45
C ARG A 273 -0.28 10.03 9.37
N VAL A 274 -0.68 9.60 8.16
CA VAL A 274 -1.94 8.87 7.92
C VAL A 274 -1.72 7.50 7.30
N ASN A 275 -0.62 7.30 6.54
CA ASN A 275 -0.21 6.01 5.99
C ASN A 275 0.99 5.42 6.74
N PHE A 276 1.69 6.23 7.54
CA PHE A 276 2.86 5.83 8.32
C PHE A 276 3.96 5.17 7.48
N GLY A 277 4.06 5.54 6.19
CA GLY A 277 5.13 5.16 5.27
C GLY A 277 6.14 6.29 5.09
N PHE A 278 7.27 5.99 4.45
CA PHE A 278 8.18 7.03 3.99
C PHE A 278 7.60 7.72 2.76
N PRO A 279 7.48 9.06 2.74
CA PRO A 279 7.05 9.80 1.56
C PRO A 279 8.13 9.75 0.48
N VAL A 280 7.71 9.84 -0.79
CA VAL A 280 8.64 9.81 -1.93
C VAL A 280 9.19 11.18 -2.32
N LYS A 281 8.59 12.25 -1.80
CA LYS A 281 8.96 13.64 -2.09
C LYS A 281 8.55 14.55 -0.93
N LEU A 282 9.39 14.63 0.08
CA LEU A 282 9.14 15.51 1.22
C LEU A 282 10.45 16.15 1.66
N ASP A 283 10.41 17.45 2.02
CA ASP A 283 11.53 18.08 2.71
C ASP A 283 11.76 17.34 4.04
N PRO A 284 12.99 16.86 4.32
CA PRO A 284 13.28 16.13 5.57
C PRO A 284 12.91 16.89 6.85
N SER A 285 12.85 18.21 6.82
CA SER A 285 12.45 19.04 7.96
C SER A 285 10.97 18.94 8.32
N LEU A 286 10.12 18.45 7.39
CA LEU A 286 8.67 18.27 7.56
C LEU A 286 8.31 16.84 8.05
N MET A 287 9.31 15.94 8.08
CA MET A 287 9.11 14.58 8.59
C MET A 287 8.78 14.61 10.08
N PRO A 288 7.78 13.84 10.55
CA PRO A 288 7.50 13.70 11.98
C PRO A 288 8.74 13.22 12.74
N PRO A 289 9.08 13.85 13.89
CA PRO A 289 10.28 13.51 14.65
C PRO A 289 10.28 12.07 15.18
N GLU A 290 9.13 11.43 15.28
CA GLU A 290 8.97 10.03 15.65
C GLU A 290 9.67 9.09 14.65
N PHE A 291 9.74 9.45 13.37
CA PHE A 291 10.43 8.66 12.36
C PHE A 291 11.94 8.52 12.62
N ALA A 292 12.54 9.48 13.32
CA ALA A 292 13.95 9.39 13.74
C ALA A 292 14.21 8.31 14.80
N GLN A 293 13.16 7.76 15.42
CA GLN A 293 13.24 6.68 16.40
C GLN A 293 13.12 5.29 15.78
N LEU A 294 12.75 5.21 14.50
CA LEU A 294 12.61 3.94 13.80
C LEU A 294 13.97 3.29 13.56
N SER A 295 14.02 1.97 13.76
CA SER A 295 15.19 1.19 13.39
C SER A 295 15.16 0.94 11.88
N LEU A 296 16.23 1.29 11.19
CA LEU A 296 16.35 1.05 9.75
C LEU A 296 17.06 -0.28 9.48
N PRO A 297 16.73 -0.97 8.37
CA PRO A 297 17.39 -2.22 8.01
C PRO A 297 18.83 -1.99 7.57
N PRO A 298 19.72 -3.00 7.71
CA PRO A 298 21.11 -2.90 7.27
C PRO A 298 21.23 -2.79 5.74
N LYS A 299 20.26 -3.32 5.01
CA LYS A 299 20.10 -3.21 3.55
C LYS A 299 18.66 -3.54 3.17
N SER A 300 18.21 -2.97 2.06
CA SER A 300 16.95 -3.35 1.41
C SER A 300 17.23 -4.41 0.35
N LEU A 301 16.36 -5.41 0.30
CA LEU A 301 16.31 -6.47 -0.71
C LEU A 301 15.11 -6.18 -1.60
N PHE A 302 15.22 -6.42 -2.87
CA PHE A 302 14.08 -6.31 -3.79
C PHE A 302 14.33 -7.15 -5.04
N TYR A 303 13.26 -7.46 -5.73
CA TYR A 303 13.27 -7.99 -7.09
C TYR A 303 12.75 -6.95 -8.06
N THR A 304 13.29 -6.93 -9.25
CA THR A 304 12.73 -6.16 -10.36
C THR A 304 11.38 -6.76 -10.79
N GLU A 305 10.55 -5.96 -11.47
CA GLU A 305 9.26 -6.38 -12.01
C GLU A 305 9.36 -7.69 -12.83
N ASP A 306 10.38 -7.82 -13.67
CA ASP A 306 10.64 -9.02 -14.46
C ASP A 306 11.06 -10.23 -13.60
N GLU A 307 11.89 -10.02 -12.58
CA GLU A 307 12.28 -11.08 -11.65
C GLU A 307 11.07 -11.58 -10.85
N VAL A 308 10.23 -10.68 -10.34
CA VAL A 308 8.99 -11.06 -9.66
C VAL A 308 8.11 -11.90 -10.56
N ALA A 309 7.95 -11.53 -11.83
CA ALA A 309 7.14 -12.28 -12.78
C ALA A 309 7.62 -13.73 -12.97
N LEU A 310 8.92 -13.97 -12.88
CA LEU A 310 9.50 -15.30 -13.03
C LEU A 310 9.32 -16.20 -11.80
N ILE A 311 9.27 -15.61 -10.60
CA ILE A 311 9.34 -16.39 -9.34
C ILE A 311 8.05 -16.41 -8.55
N ARG A 312 7.15 -15.43 -8.75
CA ARG A 312 5.97 -15.18 -7.92
C ARG A 312 5.08 -16.41 -7.75
N ASP A 313 4.69 -17.02 -8.85
CA ASP A 313 3.70 -18.11 -8.80
C ASP A 313 4.28 -19.36 -8.12
N GLU A 314 5.56 -19.66 -8.37
CA GLU A 314 6.25 -20.76 -7.68
C GLU A 314 6.47 -20.43 -6.19
N ALA A 315 6.86 -19.21 -5.84
CA ALA A 315 7.03 -18.80 -4.45
C ALA A 315 5.71 -18.90 -3.65
N ILE A 316 4.59 -18.51 -4.25
CA ILE A 316 3.25 -18.68 -3.65
C ILE A 316 2.91 -20.18 -3.52
N ALA A 317 3.22 -21.00 -4.53
CA ALA A 317 2.96 -22.44 -4.48
C ALA A 317 3.80 -23.14 -3.40
N GLU A 318 5.08 -22.79 -3.24
CA GLU A 318 5.96 -23.27 -2.17
C GLU A 318 5.38 -22.95 -0.79
N TRP A 319 4.95 -21.70 -0.58
CA TRP A 319 4.29 -21.24 0.64
C TRP A 319 2.99 -22.05 0.91
N GLN A 320 2.14 -22.23 -0.10
CA GLN A 320 0.89 -23.00 0.04
C GLN A 320 1.15 -24.46 0.41
N ARG A 321 2.10 -25.14 -0.26
CA ARG A 321 2.44 -26.53 0.04
C ARG A 321 2.93 -26.68 1.47
N ALA A 322 3.74 -25.75 1.94
CA ALA A 322 4.30 -25.79 3.29
C ALA A 322 3.24 -25.60 4.39
N LEU A 323 2.27 -24.71 4.18
CA LEU A 323 1.26 -24.40 5.19
C LEU A 323 0.02 -25.32 5.14
N SER A 324 -0.09 -26.15 4.11
CA SER A 324 -1.21 -27.11 3.96
C SER A 324 -0.94 -28.50 4.56
N GLN A 325 0.20 -28.70 5.24
CA GLN A 325 0.61 -29.99 5.80
C GLN A 325 0.10 -30.25 7.21
#